data_80232dde233aec957ea67f8cb186cee7
#
_entry.id   80232dde233aec957ea67f8cb186cee7
#
_cell.length_a   1.000
_cell.length_b   1.000
_cell.length_c   1.000
_cell.angle_alpha   90.00
_cell.angle_beta   90.00
_cell.angle_gamma   90.00
#
_symmetry.space_group_name_H-M   'P 1'
#
loop_
_entity.id
_entity.type
_entity.pdbx_description
1 polymer ?
#
loop_
_entity_poly.entity_id
_entity_poly.type
_entity_poly.pdbx_seq_one_letter_code
_entity_poly.pdbx_strand_id
1 'polypeptide(L)'
;MKKVIIIEDSPTFCNMLGKKLEAKGWKTILCYNYRDGLKAVRESSEWDVVISDMRLGNDNGIDLLEWMRSNGYQNPFIIMTSYDESMSAVRTMKLGAEDYIPKKLLLDVVYERLEEIIDKQKRLVELNNKIVYRKSEKFRRIYKMAELFAKSDMAVMILGDNGTGKEHIAEKIHLQSKRADKPFEVVDCGTLSAELAVSALFGHEKGAFTSADAVRKGYFELVAGGTLFLDEIGNLPKDVQAMLLRVLQSKSYRPLGAIKDKVADVRIIAATNENLQEAVREGRFRSDLYYRLHEAVIEIPRLRDCKEDIMPLANFFLKLYDRHTDKEIKCISKEAQRALVSHTWPGNVRELKSCIMRAMLLCENEIIDVEDLQLSQSALTEEALDFDEQERKINRERILWALKQCNGIKRDAAKMLEMSHTTFYARMKEYGIPTNKL
;
A
#
# COMPACT_ATOMS: atom_id res chain seq x y z
N MET A 1 0.07 -15.76 -18.30
CA MET A 1 1.38 -16.34 -18.62
C MET A 1 2.34 -15.17 -18.80
N LYS A 2 3.48 -15.13 -18.10
CA LYS A 2 4.41 -13.99 -18.14
C LYS A 2 5.10 -13.92 -19.49
N LYS A 3 5.24 -12.71 -20.06
CA LYS A 3 5.84 -12.51 -21.40
C LYS A 3 7.01 -11.54 -21.33
N VAL A 4 8.13 -11.87 -21.96
CA VAL A 4 9.34 -11.05 -22.03
C VAL A 4 9.79 -10.83 -23.46
N ILE A 5 10.15 -9.60 -23.80
CA ILE A 5 10.80 -9.24 -25.07
C ILE A 5 12.30 -9.23 -24.79
N ILE A 6 13.08 -10.01 -25.54
CA ILE A 6 14.54 -10.08 -25.44
C ILE A 6 15.12 -9.52 -26.71
N ILE A 7 15.98 -8.51 -26.60
CA ILE A 7 16.60 -7.81 -27.74
C ILE A 7 18.10 -7.92 -27.61
N GLU A 8 18.70 -8.69 -28.51
CA GLU A 8 20.12 -9.05 -28.45
C GLU A 8 20.63 -9.39 -29.84
N ASP A 9 21.70 -8.72 -30.27
CA ASP A 9 22.25 -8.91 -31.61
C ASP A 9 23.05 -10.22 -31.81
N SER A 10 23.44 -10.88 -30.69
CA SER A 10 23.99 -12.23 -30.73
C SER A 10 22.89 -13.30 -30.72
N PRO A 11 22.58 -13.99 -31.82
CA PRO A 11 21.53 -15.02 -31.85
C PRO A 11 21.78 -16.16 -30.86
N THR A 12 23.04 -16.51 -30.63
CA THR A 12 23.41 -17.57 -29.69
C THR A 12 23.03 -17.21 -28.26
N PHE A 13 23.36 -15.98 -27.81
CA PHE A 13 23.04 -15.51 -26.46
C PHE A 13 21.54 -15.28 -26.30
N CYS A 14 20.90 -14.64 -27.28
CA CYS A 14 19.45 -14.41 -27.30
C CYS A 14 18.66 -15.71 -27.13
N ASN A 15 18.98 -16.74 -27.94
CA ASN A 15 18.33 -18.07 -27.88
C ASN A 15 18.61 -18.79 -26.54
N MET A 16 19.83 -18.66 -26.00
CA MET A 16 20.20 -19.29 -24.72
C MET A 16 19.39 -18.67 -23.57
N LEU A 17 19.31 -17.35 -23.52
CA LEU A 17 18.52 -16.60 -22.53
C LEU A 17 17.02 -16.94 -22.66
N GLY A 18 16.50 -16.96 -23.89
CA GLY A 18 15.13 -17.34 -24.18
C GLY A 18 14.77 -18.73 -23.67
N LYS A 19 15.55 -19.75 -24.03
CA LYS A 19 15.35 -21.14 -23.56
C LYS A 19 15.38 -21.26 -22.03
N LYS A 20 16.27 -20.53 -21.37
CA LYS A 20 16.36 -20.52 -19.90
C LYS A 20 15.09 -19.96 -19.25
N LEU A 21 14.52 -18.89 -19.80
CA LEU A 21 13.28 -18.29 -19.30
C LEU A 21 12.06 -19.15 -19.66
N GLU A 22 12.02 -19.74 -20.85
CA GLU A 22 10.95 -20.67 -21.26
C GLU A 22 10.89 -21.93 -20.36
N ALA A 23 12.04 -22.46 -19.97
CA ALA A 23 12.12 -23.58 -19.01
C ALA A 23 11.54 -23.23 -17.63
N LYS A 24 11.41 -21.94 -17.31
CA LYS A 24 10.78 -21.40 -16.08
C LYS A 24 9.34 -20.91 -16.30
N GLY A 25 8.75 -21.21 -17.46
CA GLY A 25 7.35 -20.91 -17.78
C GLY A 25 7.07 -19.51 -18.34
N TRP A 26 8.09 -18.76 -18.76
CA TRP A 26 7.94 -17.50 -19.46
C TRP A 26 7.68 -17.72 -20.94
N LYS A 27 6.91 -16.83 -21.56
CA LYS A 27 6.81 -16.77 -23.02
C LYS A 27 7.77 -15.69 -23.52
N THR A 28 8.67 -16.05 -24.45
CA THR A 28 9.70 -15.15 -24.95
C THR A 28 9.39 -14.64 -26.36
N ILE A 29 9.72 -13.39 -26.62
CA ILE A 29 9.74 -12.77 -27.97
C ILE A 29 11.20 -12.40 -28.21
N LEU A 30 11.85 -13.10 -29.15
CA LEU A 30 13.26 -12.92 -29.46
C LEU A 30 13.42 -11.93 -30.60
N CYS A 31 14.21 -10.88 -30.40
CA CYS A 31 14.52 -9.85 -31.37
C CYS A 31 16.04 -9.73 -31.49
N TYR A 32 16.55 -9.73 -32.73
CA TYR A 32 17.98 -9.78 -32.99
C TYR A 32 18.59 -8.42 -33.39
N ASN A 33 17.77 -7.38 -33.39
CA ASN A 33 18.21 -6.02 -33.68
C ASN A 33 17.23 -5.01 -33.11
N TYR A 34 17.63 -3.73 -33.12
CA TYR A 34 16.81 -2.61 -32.63
C TYR A 34 15.44 -2.51 -33.31
N ARG A 35 15.37 -2.68 -34.64
CA ARG A 35 14.12 -2.52 -35.42
C ARG A 35 13.10 -3.58 -35.05
N ASP A 36 13.53 -4.84 -34.91
CA ASP A 36 12.67 -5.94 -34.48
C ASP A 36 12.18 -5.73 -33.06
N GLY A 37 13.05 -5.25 -32.16
CA GLY A 37 12.70 -4.87 -30.79
C GLY A 37 11.64 -3.78 -30.74
N LEU A 38 11.84 -2.70 -31.48
CA LEU A 38 10.89 -1.60 -31.61
C LEU A 38 9.53 -2.08 -32.16
N LYS A 39 9.55 -2.93 -33.17
CA LYS A 39 8.35 -3.54 -33.75
C LYS A 39 7.63 -4.42 -32.75
N ALA A 40 8.36 -5.29 -32.02
CA ALA A 40 7.79 -6.14 -30.99
C ALA A 40 7.11 -5.36 -29.87
N VAL A 41 7.72 -4.24 -29.39
CA VAL A 41 7.12 -3.35 -28.39
C VAL A 41 5.84 -2.70 -28.89
N ARG A 42 5.76 -2.31 -30.18
CA ARG A 42 4.59 -1.64 -30.76
C ARG A 42 3.43 -2.59 -31.07
N GLU A 43 3.73 -3.76 -31.64
CA GLU A 43 2.73 -4.65 -32.21
C GLU A 43 2.24 -5.74 -31.22
N SER A 44 3.01 -6.05 -30.21
CA SER A 44 2.59 -7.04 -29.19
C SER A 44 1.58 -6.41 -28.25
N SER A 45 0.37 -6.98 -28.20
CA SER A 45 -0.74 -6.45 -27.38
C SER A 45 -0.48 -6.54 -25.87
N GLU A 46 0.39 -7.44 -25.43
CA GLU A 46 0.68 -7.69 -24.01
C GLU A 46 2.10 -8.24 -23.83
N TRP A 47 2.90 -7.56 -23.03
CA TRP A 47 4.20 -8.03 -22.56
C TRP A 47 4.50 -7.38 -21.19
N ASP A 48 5.24 -8.12 -20.36
CA ASP A 48 5.46 -7.73 -18.95
C ASP A 48 6.78 -6.97 -18.78
N VAL A 49 7.83 -7.33 -19.52
CA VAL A 49 9.18 -6.77 -19.36
C VAL A 49 9.96 -6.81 -20.67
N VAL A 50 10.87 -5.86 -20.85
CA VAL A 50 11.87 -5.86 -21.93
C VAL A 50 13.25 -6.07 -21.32
N ILE A 51 14.04 -6.98 -21.93
CA ILE A 51 15.47 -7.11 -21.66
C ILE A 51 16.19 -6.77 -22.95
N SER A 52 17.06 -5.76 -22.94
CA SER A 52 17.78 -5.31 -24.13
C SER A 52 19.28 -5.28 -23.89
N ASP A 53 20.05 -5.73 -24.85
CA ASP A 53 21.47 -5.39 -24.87
C ASP A 53 21.62 -3.87 -25.00
N MET A 54 22.65 -3.37 -24.38
CA MET A 54 23.04 -1.96 -24.51
C MET A 54 23.50 -1.65 -25.94
N ARG A 55 24.24 -2.55 -26.59
CA ARG A 55 24.73 -2.41 -27.97
C ARG A 55 24.02 -3.38 -28.88
N LEU A 56 23.35 -2.87 -29.90
CA LEU A 56 22.58 -3.61 -30.89
C LEU A 56 23.14 -3.37 -32.29
N GLY A 57 24.36 -3.81 -32.52
CA GLY A 57 25.11 -3.47 -33.74
C GLY A 57 25.49 -1.99 -33.78
N ASN A 58 24.88 -1.22 -34.70
CA ASN A 58 25.08 0.23 -34.79
C ASN A 58 24.08 1.04 -33.93
N ASP A 59 23.08 0.39 -33.36
CA ASP A 59 22.03 1.01 -32.55
C ASP A 59 22.31 0.78 -31.05
N ASN A 60 21.56 1.49 -30.19
CA ASN A 60 21.73 1.46 -28.74
C ASN A 60 20.42 1.10 -28.04
N GLY A 61 20.43 0.13 -27.13
CA GLY A 61 19.27 -0.25 -26.32
C GLY A 61 18.76 0.87 -25.41
N ILE A 62 19.64 1.84 -25.06
CA ILE A 62 19.23 3.02 -24.28
C ILE A 62 18.29 3.90 -25.11
N ASP A 63 18.52 4.05 -26.40
CA ASP A 63 17.66 4.84 -27.28
C ASP A 63 16.25 4.23 -27.40
N LEU A 64 16.14 2.89 -27.32
CA LEU A 64 14.86 2.22 -27.24
C LEU A 64 14.13 2.53 -25.92
N LEU A 65 14.84 2.54 -24.81
CA LEU A 65 14.28 2.93 -23.51
C LEU A 65 13.78 4.40 -23.55
N GLU A 66 14.58 5.32 -24.05
CA GLU A 66 14.20 6.73 -24.21
C GLU A 66 12.94 6.87 -25.08
N TRP A 67 12.90 6.16 -26.19
CA TRP A 67 11.74 6.13 -27.08
C TRP A 67 10.50 5.56 -26.35
N MET A 68 10.64 4.46 -25.62
CA MET A 68 9.54 3.86 -24.86
C MET A 68 8.98 4.86 -23.84
N ARG A 69 9.82 5.52 -23.05
CA ARG A 69 9.39 6.49 -22.03
C ARG A 69 8.73 7.71 -22.67
N SER A 70 9.26 8.20 -23.80
CA SER A 70 8.66 9.32 -24.55
C SER A 70 7.30 8.99 -25.18
N ASN A 71 7.03 7.72 -25.47
CA ASN A 71 5.76 7.25 -26.02
C ASN A 71 4.80 6.67 -24.95
N GLY A 72 5.08 6.89 -23.65
CA GLY A 72 4.16 6.53 -22.55
C GLY A 72 4.24 5.09 -22.06
N TYR A 73 5.13 4.26 -22.59
CA TYR A 73 5.34 2.91 -22.11
C TYR A 73 6.07 2.93 -20.77
N GLN A 74 5.44 2.42 -19.71
CA GLN A 74 5.97 2.40 -18.34
C GLN A 74 6.42 0.98 -17.91
N ASN A 75 6.32 0.01 -18.79
CA ASN A 75 6.72 -1.38 -18.50
C ASN A 75 8.21 -1.44 -18.11
N PRO A 76 8.60 -2.40 -17.24
CA PRO A 76 10.00 -2.60 -16.85
C PRO A 76 10.92 -2.80 -18.04
N PHE A 77 12.10 -2.21 -17.90
CA PHE A 77 13.15 -2.31 -18.89
C PHE A 77 14.48 -2.64 -18.19
N ILE A 78 15.09 -3.74 -18.57
CA ILE A 78 16.40 -4.18 -18.06
C ILE A 78 17.40 -4.00 -19.19
N ILE A 79 18.51 -3.33 -18.89
CA ILE A 79 19.68 -3.28 -19.78
C ILE A 79 20.65 -4.38 -19.41
N MET A 80 21.09 -5.14 -20.39
CA MET A 80 22.22 -6.06 -20.26
C MET A 80 23.45 -5.50 -20.99
N THR A 81 24.64 -5.78 -20.45
CA THR A 81 25.89 -5.25 -21.00
C THR A 81 27.02 -6.25 -20.91
N SER A 82 27.92 -6.19 -21.87
CA SER A 82 29.19 -6.96 -21.86
C SER A 82 30.32 -6.26 -21.12
N TYR A 83 30.17 -4.96 -20.79
CA TYR A 83 31.21 -4.11 -20.21
C TYR A 83 30.71 -3.44 -18.92
N ASP A 84 31.64 -3.29 -17.95
CA ASP A 84 31.42 -2.52 -16.71
C ASP A 84 31.59 -1.01 -16.97
N GLU A 85 30.64 -0.39 -17.66
CA GLU A 85 30.60 1.06 -17.87
C GLU A 85 29.73 1.74 -16.80
N SER A 86 30.33 2.13 -15.70
CA SER A 86 29.60 2.75 -14.57
C SER A 86 28.84 4.03 -14.93
N MET A 87 29.36 4.83 -15.88
CA MET A 87 28.66 6.05 -16.34
C MET A 87 27.41 5.76 -17.16
N SER A 88 27.42 4.72 -17.98
CA SER A 88 26.24 4.28 -18.75
C SER A 88 25.15 3.72 -17.85
N ALA A 89 25.51 3.02 -16.80
CA ALA A 89 24.56 2.50 -15.80
C ALA A 89 23.80 3.65 -15.11
N VAL A 90 24.49 4.71 -14.66
CA VAL A 90 23.86 5.86 -14.02
C VAL A 90 22.89 6.59 -14.96
N ARG A 91 23.25 6.77 -16.23
CA ARG A 91 22.37 7.37 -17.23
C ARG A 91 21.12 6.51 -17.45
N THR A 92 21.29 5.23 -17.63
CA THR A 92 20.23 4.26 -17.89
C THR A 92 19.19 4.20 -16.74
N MET A 93 19.68 4.19 -15.49
CA MET A 93 18.81 4.23 -14.32
C MET A 93 18.04 5.56 -14.19
N LYS A 94 18.67 6.70 -14.56
CA LYS A 94 17.99 8.01 -14.61
C LYS A 94 16.88 8.07 -15.67
N LEU A 95 17.01 7.33 -16.74
CA LEU A 95 15.99 7.22 -17.81
C LEU A 95 14.84 6.27 -17.43
N GLY A 96 14.90 5.63 -16.26
CA GLY A 96 13.86 4.76 -15.75
C GLY A 96 14.00 3.31 -16.18
N ALA A 97 15.22 2.80 -16.38
CA ALA A 97 15.47 1.37 -16.37
C ALA A 97 15.24 0.81 -14.96
N GLU A 98 14.71 -0.40 -14.86
CA GLU A 98 14.54 -1.10 -13.59
C GLU A 98 15.84 -1.72 -13.11
N ASP A 99 16.70 -2.18 -14.03
CA ASP A 99 18.00 -2.75 -13.69
C ASP A 99 19.00 -2.63 -14.84
N TYR A 100 20.29 -2.76 -14.47
CA TYR A 100 21.43 -2.78 -15.37
C TYR A 100 22.32 -3.95 -14.99
N ILE A 101 22.32 -5.03 -15.80
CA ILE A 101 22.92 -6.31 -15.42
C ILE A 101 24.02 -6.71 -16.40
N PRO A 102 25.26 -6.99 -15.92
CA PRO A 102 26.31 -7.57 -16.74
C PRO A 102 25.90 -8.93 -17.32
N LYS A 103 26.11 -9.16 -18.63
CA LYS A 103 25.76 -10.42 -19.32
C LYS A 103 26.38 -11.66 -18.62
N LYS A 104 27.55 -11.54 -18.01
CA LYS A 104 28.21 -12.60 -17.27
C LYS A 104 27.40 -13.13 -16.09
N LEU A 105 26.67 -12.23 -15.42
CA LEU A 105 25.84 -12.54 -14.25
C LEU A 105 24.38 -12.78 -14.63
N LEU A 106 23.95 -12.29 -15.81
CA LEU A 106 22.54 -12.30 -16.19
C LEU A 106 21.93 -13.70 -16.19
N LEU A 107 22.63 -14.69 -16.71
CA LEU A 107 22.12 -16.06 -16.77
C LEU A 107 21.86 -16.69 -15.40
N ASP A 108 22.56 -16.24 -14.37
CA ASP A 108 22.41 -16.77 -13.02
C ASP A 108 21.29 -16.07 -12.25
N VAL A 109 21.15 -14.77 -12.45
CA VAL A 109 20.25 -13.93 -11.63
C VAL A 109 18.98 -13.46 -12.36
N VAL A 110 18.91 -13.62 -13.69
CA VAL A 110 17.82 -13.03 -14.50
C VAL A 110 16.44 -13.47 -14.06
N TYR A 111 16.28 -14.74 -13.73
CA TYR A 111 14.97 -15.27 -13.34
C TYR A 111 14.49 -14.63 -12.02
N GLU A 112 15.33 -14.61 -11.00
CA GLU A 112 15.00 -14.05 -9.70
C GLU A 112 14.68 -12.56 -9.82
N ARG A 113 15.50 -11.81 -10.60
CA ARG A 113 15.26 -10.38 -10.84
C ARG A 113 13.96 -10.11 -11.58
N LEU A 114 13.62 -10.91 -12.59
CA LEU A 114 12.34 -10.77 -13.29
C LEU A 114 11.15 -11.05 -12.38
N GLU A 115 11.24 -12.07 -11.52
CA GLU A 115 10.18 -12.35 -10.54
C GLU A 115 10.01 -11.19 -9.55
N GLU A 116 11.12 -10.66 -9.00
CA GLU A 116 11.09 -9.49 -8.11
C GLU A 116 10.43 -8.27 -8.78
N ILE A 117 10.82 -7.97 -10.02
CA ILE A 117 10.29 -6.84 -10.80
C ILE A 117 8.78 -7.01 -11.06
N ILE A 118 8.37 -8.20 -11.50
CA ILE A 118 6.96 -8.48 -11.77
C ILE A 118 6.11 -8.47 -10.51
N ASP A 119 6.61 -9.04 -9.42
CA ASP A 119 5.88 -9.05 -8.15
C ASP A 119 5.76 -7.63 -7.58
N LYS A 120 6.82 -6.81 -7.71
CA LYS A 120 6.77 -5.37 -7.39
C LYS A 120 5.71 -4.65 -8.23
N GLN A 121 5.68 -4.90 -9.54
CA GLN A 121 4.67 -4.31 -10.42
C GLN A 121 3.26 -4.78 -10.11
N LYS A 122 3.05 -6.07 -9.88
CA LYS A 122 1.74 -6.60 -9.47
C LYS A 122 1.26 -5.93 -8.18
N ARG A 123 2.11 -5.81 -7.17
CA ARG A 123 1.79 -5.08 -5.94
C ARG A 123 1.42 -3.63 -6.23
N LEU A 124 2.17 -2.95 -7.12
CA LEU A 124 1.85 -1.57 -7.54
C LEU A 124 0.53 -1.48 -8.31
N VAL A 125 0.23 -2.44 -9.19
CA VAL A 125 -1.03 -2.51 -9.93
C VAL A 125 -2.19 -2.87 -9.01
N GLU A 126 -2.03 -3.83 -8.11
CA GLU A 126 -3.05 -4.18 -7.09
C GLU A 126 -3.34 -2.99 -6.17
N LEU A 127 -2.31 -2.24 -5.81
CA LEU A 127 -2.46 -1.01 -5.05
C LEU A 127 -3.09 0.11 -5.87
N ASN A 128 -2.68 0.31 -7.12
CA ASN A 128 -3.34 1.26 -8.00
C ASN A 128 -4.80 0.87 -8.25
N ASN A 129 -5.13 -0.41 -8.24
CA ASN A 129 -6.52 -0.89 -8.31
C ASN A 129 -7.26 -0.75 -6.96
N LYS A 130 -6.54 -0.67 -5.84
CA LYS A 130 -7.08 -0.35 -4.52
C LYS A 130 -7.08 1.15 -4.22
N ILE A 131 -6.28 1.93 -4.97
CA ILE A 131 -6.06 3.37 -4.78
C ILE A 131 -6.78 4.17 -5.85
N VAL A 132 -7.81 4.92 -5.45
CA VAL A 132 -8.35 5.96 -6.31
C VAL A 132 -7.38 7.13 -6.31
N TYR A 133 -6.81 7.41 -7.46
CA TYR A 133 -6.12 8.69 -7.66
C TYR A 133 -7.11 9.84 -7.59
N ARG A 134 -7.10 10.56 -6.49
CA ARG A 134 -7.86 11.78 -6.32
C ARG A 134 -7.29 12.85 -7.25
N LYS A 135 -8.20 13.55 -7.97
CA LYS A 135 -7.81 14.47 -9.07
C LYS A 135 -7.71 15.92 -8.62
N SER A 136 -8.19 16.24 -7.43
CA SER A 136 -8.16 17.61 -6.89
C SER A 136 -6.73 18.16 -6.84
N GLU A 137 -6.57 19.47 -7.01
CA GLU A 137 -5.26 20.11 -6.95
C GLU A 137 -4.57 19.90 -5.61
N LYS A 138 -5.35 19.89 -4.50
CA LYS A 138 -4.84 19.60 -3.16
C LYS A 138 -4.20 18.22 -3.10
N PHE A 139 -4.86 17.19 -3.66
CA PHE A 139 -4.32 15.83 -3.67
C PHE A 139 -3.15 15.64 -4.63
N ARG A 140 -3.10 16.36 -5.75
CA ARG A 140 -1.90 16.36 -6.61
C ARG A 140 -0.66 16.88 -5.87
N ARG A 141 -0.81 17.90 -5.01
CA ARG A 141 0.28 18.40 -4.15
C ARG A 141 0.68 17.36 -3.11
N ILE A 142 -0.28 16.70 -2.47
CA ILE A 142 -0.02 15.61 -1.50
C ILE A 142 0.75 14.47 -2.16
N TYR A 143 0.37 14.04 -3.34
CA TYR A 143 1.10 12.97 -4.05
C TYR A 143 2.52 13.37 -4.41
N LYS A 144 2.78 14.61 -4.82
CA LYS A 144 4.14 15.12 -5.04
C LYS A 144 4.98 15.14 -3.76
N MET A 145 4.38 15.55 -2.63
CA MET A 145 5.05 15.52 -1.33
C MET A 145 5.33 14.07 -0.90
N ALA A 146 4.36 13.16 -1.05
CA ALA A 146 4.54 11.75 -0.74
C ALA A 146 5.69 11.13 -1.56
N GLU A 147 5.78 11.44 -2.86
CA GLU A 147 6.87 11.00 -3.72
C GLU A 147 8.23 11.58 -3.28
N LEU A 148 8.27 12.86 -2.91
CA LEU A 148 9.49 13.51 -2.42
C LEU A 148 9.98 12.85 -1.12
N PHE A 149 9.08 12.67 -0.15
CA PHE A 149 9.41 12.06 1.14
C PHE A 149 9.72 10.56 1.02
N ALA A 150 9.14 9.87 0.03
CA ALA A 150 9.46 8.46 -0.23
C ALA A 150 10.95 8.22 -0.52
N LYS A 151 11.62 9.18 -1.15
CA LYS A 151 13.05 9.08 -1.52
C LYS A 151 14.01 9.19 -0.32
N SER A 152 13.51 9.60 0.85
CA SER A 152 14.28 9.75 2.10
C SER A 152 13.86 8.72 3.14
N ASP A 153 14.74 8.47 4.13
CA ASP A 153 14.42 7.65 5.32
C ASP A 153 13.90 8.48 6.50
N MET A 154 13.53 9.73 6.27
CA MET A 154 12.94 10.59 7.31
C MET A 154 11.63 10.01 7.82
N ALA A 155 11.34 10.22 9.10
CA ALA A 155 10.00 10.00 9.63
C ALA A 155 9.02 10.97 8.98
N VAL A 156 7.80 10.48 8.66
CA VAL A 156 6.75 11.30 8.05
C VAL A 156 5.54 11.33 8.96
N MET A 157 5.03 12.52 9.24
CA MET A 157 3.78 12.73 9.95
C MET A 157 2.65 12.99 8.97
N ILE A 158 1.55 12.25 9.08
CA ILE A 158 0.35 12.44 8.27
C ILE A 158 -0.77 12.94 9.17
N LEU A 159 -1.22 14.16 8.92
CA LEU A 159 -2.31 14.81 9.65
C LEU A 159 -3.60 14.76 8.82
N GLY A 160 -4.73 14.56 9.48
CA GLY A 160 -6.04 14.61 8.81
C GLY A 160 -7.11 13.91 9.62
N ASP A 161 -8.37 14.30 9.38
CA ASP A 161 -9.52 13.73 10.06
C ASP A 161 -9.66 12.22 9.81
N ASN A 162 -10.48 11.57 10.62
CA ASN A 162 -10.78 10.15 10.45
C ASN A 162 -11.41 9.89 9.07
N GLY A 163 -11.04 8.77 8.46
CA GLY A 163 -11.57 8.37 7.16
C GLY A 163 -11.08 9.17 5.95
N THR A 164 -10.10 10.07 6.08
CA THR A 164 -9.55 10.86 4.95
C THR A 164 -8.60 10.06 4.06
N GLY A 165 -8.09 8.90 4.53
CA GLY A 165 -7.18 8.02 3.79
C GLY A 165 -5.71 8.17 4.18
N LYS A 166 -5.40 8.43 5.46
CA LYS A 166 -4.02 8.56 6.00
C LYS A 166 -3.17 7.30 5.71
N GLU A 167 -3.71 6.13 6.01
CA GLU A 167 -3.07 4.83 5.75
C GLU A 167 -2.66 4.67 4.29
N HIS A 168 -3.51 5.09 3.38
CA HIS A 168 -3.30 5.04 1.93
C HIS A 168 -2.10 5.88 1.46
N ILE A 169 -1.93 7.07 2.06
CA ILE A 169 -0.76 7.92 1.78
C ILE A 169 0.49 7.29 2.38
N ALA A 170 0.41 6.68 3.57
CA ALA A 170 1.52 5.97 4.19
C ALA A 170 1.99 4.79 3.33
N GLU A 171 1.04 3.97 2.85
CA GLU A 171 1.31 2.85 1.95
C GLU A 171 1.95 3.32 0.64
N LYS A 172 1.44 4.42 0.05
CA LYS A 172 2.04 5.03 -1.15
C LYS A 172 3.48 5.50 -0.93
N ILE A 173 3.78 6.13 0.22
CA ILE A 173 5.14 6.55 0.58
C ILE A 173 6.07 5.33 0.68
N HIS A 174 5.61 4.26 1.33
CA HIS A 174 6.38 3.02 1.44
C HIS A 174 6.73 2.44 0.08
N LEU A 175 5.74 2.27 -0.79
CA LEU A 175 5.90 1.64 -2.11
C LEU A 175 6.79 2.43 -3.08
N GLN A 176 6.84 3.75 -2.92
CA GLN A 176 7.72 4.61 -3.70
C GLN A 176 9.11 4.79 -3.05
N SER A 177 9.35 4.16 -1.90
CA SER A 177 10.62 4.25 -1.17
C SER A 177 11.63 3.18 -1.59
N LYS A 178 12.85 3.32 -1.07
CA LYS A 178 13.90 2.30 -1.21
C LYS A 178 13.58 0.99 -0.46
N ARG A 179 12.51 0.97 0.35
CA ARG A 179 12.04 -0.16 1.16
C ARG A 179 10.74 -0.76 0.61
N ALA A 180 10.39 -0.48 -0.66
CA ALA A 180 9.14 -0.91 -1.29
C ALA A 180 8.95 -2.44 -1.34
N ASP A 181 10.05 -3.19 -1.37
CA ASP A 181 10.12 -4.65 -1.36
C ASP A 181 10.20 -5.26 0.05
N LYS A 182 10.29 -4.43 1.09
CA LYS A 182 10.39 -4.81 2.49
C LYS A 182 9.02 -4.81 3.18
N PRO A 183 8.88 -5.40 4.38
CA PRO A 183 7.62 -5.40 5.10
C PRO A 183 7.06 -4.00 5.35
N PHE A 184 5.74 -3.87 5.21
CA PHE A 184 4.96 -2.71 5.65
C PHE A 184 3.92 -3.21 6.66
N GLU A 185 4.00 -2.72 7.89
CA GLU A 185 3.06 -3.10 8.95
C GLU A 185 2.34 -1.88 9.51
N VAL A 186 1.07 -2.06 9.78
CA VAL A 186 0.18 -1.04 10.34
C VAL A 186 -0.08 -1.36 11.79
N VAL A 187 0.13 -0.39 12.66
CA VAL A 187 -0.19 -0.48 14.08
C VAL A 187 -1.12 0.66 14.45
N ASP A 188 -2.33 0.31 14.83
CA ASP A 188 -3.28 1.24 15.42
C ASP A 188 -2.94 1.43 16.92
N CYS A 189 -2.42 2.61 17.25
CA CYS A 189 -2.01 2.94 18.61
C CYS A 189 -3.20 3.10 19.56
N GLY A 190 -4.40 3.36 19.05
CA GLY A 190 -5.62 3.45 19.86
C GLY A 190 -6.11 2.10 20.39
N THR A 191 -5.75 1.01 19.72
CA THR A 191 -6.13 -0.35 20.14
C THR A 191 -5.14 -0.98 21.12
N LEU A 192 -3.96 -0.36 21.32
CA LEU A 192 -2.94 -0.87 22.22
C LEU A 192 -3.23 -0.43 23.66
N SER A 193 -3.50 -1.39 24.56
CA SER A 193 -3.54 -1.07 25.99
C SER A 193 -2.17 -0.60 26.47
N ALA A 194 -2.15 0.33 27.44
CA ALA A 194 -0.91 0.89 27.96
C ALA A 194 0.09 -0.19 28.44
N GLU A 195 -0.42 -1.28 29.03
CA GLU A 195 0.38 -2.39 29.53
C GLU A 195 1.00 -3.24 28.42
N LEU A 196 0.29 -3.39 27.29
CA LEU A 196 0.73 -4.24 26.18
C LEU A 196 1.49 -3.47 25.09
N ALA A 197 1.35 -2.14 25.02
CA ALA A 197 1.92 -1.34 23.95
C ALA A 197 3.45 -1.46 23.85
N VAL A 198 4.15 -1.44 24.98
CA VAL A 198 5.62 -1.61 25.01
C VAL A 198 6.01 -2.99 24.49
N SER A 199 5.33 -4.04 24.98
CA SER A 199 5.59 -5.42 24.57
C SER A 199 5.24 -5.67 23.09
N ALA A 200 4.15 -5.06 22.59
CA ALA A 200 3.74 -5.18 21.19
C ALA A 200 4.75 -4.53 20.25
N LEU A 201 5.19 -3.31 20.57
CA LEU A 201 6.11 -2.57 19.69
C LEU A 201 7.56 -3.07 19.79
N PHE A 202 8.07 -3.28 21.02
CA PHE A 202 9.49 -3.53 21.25
C PHE A 202 9.81 -5.00 21.60
N GLY A 203 8.79 -5.82 21.91
CA GLY A 203 8.97 -7.19 22.33
C GLY A 203 9.34 -7.34 23.81
N HIS A 204 9.39 -8.58 24.26
CA HIS A 204 9.82 -8.91 25.64
C HIS A 204 10.57 -10.23 25.69
N GLU A 205 11.46 -10.33 26.69
CA GLU A 205 12.13 -11.57 27.10
C GLU A 205 11.24 -12.38 28.06
N LYS A 206 11.50 -13.68 28.16
CA LYS A 206 10.81 -14.54 29.14
C LYS A 206 11.00 -14.01 30.54
N GLY A 207 9.93 -13.89 31.32
CA GLY A 207 9.96 -13.40 32.69
C GLY A 207 10.01 -11.87 32.84
N ALA A 208 9.85 -11.11 31.78
CA ALA A 208 9.86 -9.65 31.82
C ALA A 208 8.69 -9.05 32.65
N PHE A 209 7.58 -9.78 32.78
CA PHE A 209 6.41 -9.46 33.62
C PHE A 209 5.69 -10.76 33.99
N THR A 210 4.73 -10.70 34.92
CA THR A 210 4.09 -11.88 35.54
C THR A 210 3.47 -12.89 34.59
N SER A 211 3.05 -12.46 33.39
CA SER A 211 2.47 -13.31 32.33
C SER A 211 3.37 -13.48 31.10
N ALA A 212 4.68 -13.20 31.24
CA ALA A 212 5.66 -13.35 30.16
C ALA A 212 6.24 -14.78 30.12
N ASP A 213 5.43 -15.77 29.73
CA ASP A 213 5.83 -17.18 29.71
C ASP A 213 6.82 -17.53 28.58
N ALA A 214 6.86 -16.74 27.53
CA ALA A 214 7.71 -16.95 26.36
C ALA A 214 8.30 -15.63 25.86
N VAL A 215 9.39 -15.71 25.09
CA VAL A 215 9.94 -14.55 24.35
C VAL A 215 8.97 -14.15 23.23
N ARG A 216 8.69 -12.87 23.10
CA ARG A 216 7.85 -12.33 22.02
C ARG A 216 8.59 -11.24 21.25
N LYS A 217 8.65 -11.40 19.93
CA LYS A 217 9.16 -10.35 19.04
C LYS A 217 8.16 -9.21 18.93
N GLY A 218 8.66 -7.97 19.02
CA GLY A 218 7.85 -6.78 18.79
C GLY A 218 7.84 -6.38 17.33
N TYR A 219 6.96 -5.41 16.96
CA TYR A 219 6.84 -4.90 15.60
C TYR A 219 8.16 -4.38 15.06
N PHE A 220 9.00 -3.71 15.86
CA PHE A 220 10.32 -3.24 15.41
C PHE A 220 11.26 -4.37 14.96
N GLU A 221 11.10 -5.59 15.48
CA GLU A 221 11.86 -6.75 15.02
C GLU A 221 11.21 -7.41 13.80
N LEU A 222 9.87 -7.49 13.78
CA LEU A 222 9.11 -8.11 12.68
C LEU A 222 9.25 -7.34 11.37
N VAL A 223 9.39 -6.01 11.45
CA VAL A 223 9.45 -5.09 10.30
C VAL A 223 10.89 -4.67 9.99
N ALA A 224 11.89 -5.40 10.48
CA ALA A 224 13.29 -5.04 10.26
C ALA A 224 13.61 -4.87 8.75
N GLY A 225 14.24 -3.75 8.39
CA GLY A 225 14.50 -3.32 7.02
C GLY A 225 13.31 -2.65 6.31
N GLY A 226 12.09 -2.71 6.89
CA GLY A 226 10.84 -2.23 6.31
C GLY A 226 10.35 -0.89 6.83
N THR A 227 9.02 -0.72 6.83
CA THR A 227 8.33 0.50 7.27
C THR A 227 7.24 0.16 8.28
N LEU A 228 7.21 0.86 9.41
CA LEU A 228 6.18 0.78 10.41
C LEU A 228 5.28 2.01 10.32
N PHE A 229 4.00 1.79 10.06
CA PHE A 229 2.99 2.83 10.10
C PHE A 229 2.28 2.81 11.46
N LEU A 230 2.36 3.92 12.18
CA LEU A 230 1.74 4.12 13.49
C LEU A 230 0.52 5.04 13.31
N ASP A 231 -0.68 4.47 13.26
CA ASP A 231 -1.90 5.25 13.20
C ASP A 231 -2.34 5.68 14.61
N GLU A 232 -3.01 6.82 14.70
CA GLU A 232 -3.47 7.43 15.95
C GLU A 232 -2.36 7.59 17.01
N ILE A 233 -1.19 8.08 16.59
CA ILE A 233 0.01 8.17 17.43
C ILE A 233 -0.20 9.01 18.71
N GLY A 234 -1.19 9.92 18.73
CA GLY A 234 -1.57 10.69 19.92
C GLY A 234 -1.99 9.84 21.11
N ASN A 235 -2.48 8.61 20.86
CA ASN A 235 -2.94 7.67 21.88
C ASN A 235 -1.82 6.86 22.53
N LEU A 236 -0.56 7.02 22.10
CA LEU A 236 0.55 6.27 22.69
C LEU A 236 0.79 6.65 24.16
N PRO A 237 0.98 5.67 25.05
CA PRO A 237 1.40 5.91 26.44
C PRO A 237 2.75 6.64 26.50
N LYS A 238 2.96 7.47 27.51
CA LYS A 238 4.19 8.30 27.66
C LYS A 238 5.48 7.49 27.66
N ASP A 239 5.48 6.29 28.24
CA ASP A 239 6.63 5.41 28.28
C ASP A 239 6.99 4.91 26.87
N VAL A 240 5.97 4.57 26.06
CA VAL A 240 6.14 4.19 24.67
C VAL A 240 6.66 5.36 23.84
N GLN A 241 6.15 6.58 24.08
CA GLN A 241 6.64 7.80 23.41
C GLN A 241 8.14 8.02 23.68
N ALA A 242 8.61 7.79 24.92
CA ALA A 242 10.04 7.91 25.25
C ALA A 242 10.90 6.87 24.52
N MET A 243 10.42 5.63 24.42
CA MET A 243 11.12 4.57 23.70
C MET A 243 11.14 4.83 22.19
N LEU A 244 10.03 5.31 21.64
CA LEU A 244 9.92 5.69 20.21
C LEU A 244 10.88 6.82 19.86
N LEU A 245 11.01 7.83 20.74
CA LEU A 245 11.99 8.90 20.56
C LEU A 245 13.41 8.34 20.47
N ARG A 246 13.75 7.38 21.33
CA ARG A 246 15.06 6.72 21.29
C ARG A 246 15.30 6.01 19.95
N VAL A 247 14.29 5.31 19.43
CA VAL A 247 14.38 4.69 18.10
C VAL A 247 14.65 5.73 17.02
N LEU A 248 13.94 6.86 17.03
CA LEU A 248 14.11 7.92 16.04
C LEU A 248 15.49 8.58 16.10
N GLN A 249 16.07 8.71 17.30
CA GLN A 249 17.35 9.38 17.53
C GLN A 249 18.55 8.46 17.34
N SER A 250 18.55 7.32 18.03
CA SER A 250 19.72 6.41 18.11
C SER A 250 19.60 5.15 17.26
N LYS A 251 18.47 4.97 16.55
CA LYS A 251 18.19 3.78 15.74
C LYS A 251 18.36 2.48 16.56
N SER A 252 18.01 2.53 17.84
CA SER A 252 18.11 1.40 18.75
C SER A 252 16.95 1.37 19.74
N TYR A 253 16.61 0.18 20.23
CA TYR A 253 15.60 -0.03 21.26
C TYR A 253 15.99 -1.20 22.14
N ARG A 254 15.34 -1.31 23.31
CA ARG A 254 15.54 -2.42 24.23
C ARG A 254 14.21 -3.13 24.48
N PRO A 255 14.11 -4.44 24.16
CA PRO A 255 12.95 -5.24 24.56
C PRO A 255 12.78 -5.25 26.08
N LEU A 256 11.54 -5.44 26.55
CA LEU A 256 11.28 -5.56 28.00
C LEU A 256 12.05 -6.73 28.59
N GLY A 257 12.72 -6.50 29.72
CA GLY A 257 13.55 -7.51 30.39
C GLY A 257 14.90 -7.80 29.70
N ALA A 258 15.19 -7.25 28.53
CA ALA A 258 16.47 -7.47 27.87
C ALA A 258 17.60 -6.61 28.47
N ILE A 259 18.82 -7.16 28.48
CA ILE A 259 20.03 -6.46 28.95
C ILE A 259 20.65 -5.64 27.80
N LYS A 260 20.55 -6.15 26.56
CA LYS A 260 21.19 -5.55 25.38
C LYS A 260 20.19 -4.79 24.51
N ASP A 261 20.67 -3.69 23.92
CA ASP A 261 19.92 -2.96 22.92
C ASP A 261 19.96 -3.73 21.59
N LYS A 262 18.87 -3.60 20.80
CA LYS A 262 18.75 -4.08 19.43
C LYS A 262 18.78 -2.88 18.47
N VAL A 263 19.29 -3.09 17.27
CA VAL A 263 19.24 -2.09 16.19
C VAL A 263 17.82 -2.00 15.63
N ALA A 264 17.33 -0.78 15.42
CA ALA A 264 16.03 -0.50 14.81
C ALA A 264 16.24 -0.01 13.37
N ASP A 265 16.44 -0.92 12.44
CA ASP A 265 16.42 -0.57 11.01
C ASP A 265 14.97 -0.58 10.49
N VAL A 266 14.21 0.43 10.88
CA VAL A 266 12.80 0.60 10.50
C VAL A 266 12.53 2.05 10.16
N ARG A 267 11.87 2.29 9.03
CA ARG A 267 11.33 3.60 8.70
C ARG A 267 10.00 3.78 9.43
N ILE A 268 9.77 4.96 10.00
CA ILE A 268 8.55 5.30 10.73
C ILE A 268 7.71 6.28 9.90
N ILE A 269 6.43 5.96 9.75
CA ILE A 269 5.39 6.88 9.29
C ILE A 269 4.34 6.93 10.40
N ALA A 270 4.00 8.13 10.86
CA ALA A 270 3.03 8.32 11.93
C ALA A 270 1.81 9.07 11.42
N ALA A 271 0.62 8.77 11.94
CA ALA A 271 -0.58 9.49 11.60
C ALA A 271 -1.40 9.85 12.84
N THR A 272 -2.16 10.94 12.75
CA THR A 272 -3.11 11.36 13.78
C THR A 272 -4.19 12.26 13.21
N ASN A 273 -5.35 12.26 13.85
CA ASN A 273 -6.42 13.24 13.67
C ASN A 273 -6.41 14.29 14.77
N GLU A 274 -5.61 14.12 15.83
CA GLU A 274 -5.55 14.98 17.00
C GLU A 274 -4.60 16.16 16.78
N ASN A 275 -4.88 17.27 17.42
CA ASN A 275 -3.96 18.41 17.54
C ASN A 275 -2.83 18.08 18.55
N LEU A 276 -1.73 17.54 18.06
CA LEU A 276 -0.59 17.16 18.91
C LEU A 276 0.03 18.37 19.65
N GLN A 277 -0.11 19.60 19.16
CA GLN A 277 0.37 20.79 19.88
C GLN A 277 -0.42 21.03 21.16
N GLU A 278 -1.73 20.79 21.12
CA GLU A 278 -2.57 20.81 22.32
C GLU A 278 -2.22 19.66 23.25
N ALA A 279 -2.08 18.45 22.72
CA ALA A 279 -1.66 17.28 23.50
C ALA A 279 -0.30 17.52 24.22
N VAL A 280 0.63 18.24 23.59
CA VAL A 280 1.90 18.66 24.22
C VAL A 280 1.65 19.66 25.33
N ARG A 281 0.81 20.68 25.15
CA ARG A 281 0.47 21.69 26.19
C ARG A 281 -0.18 21.05 27.41
N GLU A 282 -1.05 20.06 27.18
CA GLU A 282 -1.72 19.28 28.23
C GLU A 282 -0.82 18.22 28.84
N GLY A 283 0.39 18.06 28.36
CA GLY A 283 1.35 17.08 28.82
C GLY A 283 0.99 15.64 28.49
N ARG A 284 0.04 15.38 27.60
CA ARG A 284 -0.31 14.02 27.09
C ARG A 284 0.70 13.52 26.08
N PHE A 285 1.28 14.41 25.28
CA PHE A 285 2.30 14.09 24.31
C PHE A 285 3.62 14.78 24.63
N ARG A 286 4.76 14.12 24.37
CA ARG A 286 6.09 14.68 24.63
C ARG A 286 6.48 15.69 23.54
N SER A 287 6.96 16.84 23.95
CA SER A 287 7.42 17.90 23.03
C SER A 287 8.62 17.46 22.17
N ASP A 288 9.56 16.71 22.75
CA ASP A 288 10.74 16.23 22.05
C ASP A 288 10.39 15.22 20.93
N LEU A 289 9.44 14.31 21.17
CA LEU A 289 8.93 13.39 20.16
C LEU A 289 8.14 14.15 19.08
N TYR A 290 7.29 15.13 19.47
CA TYR A 290 6.56 15.94 18.52
C TYR A 290 7.49 16.60 17.49
N TYR A 291 8.52 17.32 17.94
CA TYR A 291 9.45 17.97 17.02
C TYR A 291 10.20 16.99 16.13
N ARG A 292 10.52 15.81 16.62
CA ARG A 292 11.22 14.78 15.85
C ARG A 292 10.33 14.14 14.77
N LEU A 293 9.04 14.02 15.00
CA LEU A 293 8.07 13.51 14.04
C LEU A 293 7.60 14.59 13.05
N HIS A 294 7.68 15.88 13.45
CA HIS A 294 7.15 17.01 12.67
C HIS A 294 8.15 17.56 11.63
N GLU A 295 9.21 16.82 11.31
CA GLU A 295 10.21 17.22 10.29
C GLU A 295 9.65 17.14 8.86
N ALA A 296 8.81 16.15 8.57
CA ALA A 296 8.16 15.96 7.27
C ALA A 296 6.65 15.75 7.50
N VAL A 297 5.83 16.69 7.07
CA VAL A 297 4.38 16.68 7.36
C VAL A 297 3.59 16.68 6.07
N ILE A 298 2.55 15.85 6.04
CA ILE A 298 1.50 15.83 5.01
C ILE A 298 0.16 16.04 5.67
N GLU A 299 -0.55 17.10 5.29
CA GLU A 299 -1.91 17.35 5.74
C GLU A 299 -2.92 16.89 4.69
N ILE A 300 -3.83 15.99 5.08
CA ILE A 300 -4.87 15.47 4.19
C ILE A 300 -6.16 16.27 4.43
N PRO A 301 -6.68 16.95 3.40
CA PRO A 301 -7.90 17.73 3.50
C PRO A 301 -9.13 16.83 3.65
N ARG A 302 -10.18 17.35 4.26
CA ARG A 302 -11.50 16.71 4.33
C ARG A 302 -12.07 16.49 2.94
N LEU A 303 -12.92 15.49 2.79
CA LEU A 303 -13.55 15.18 1.50
C LEU A 303 -14.40 16.34 0.99
N ARG A 304 -15.13 17.03 1.86
CA ARG A 304 -15.94 18.22 1.53
C ARG A 304 -15.13 19.37 0.91
N ASP A 305 -13.83 19.45 1.23
CA ASP A 305 -12.91 20.46 0.69
C ASP A 305 -12.31 20.07 -0.68
N CYS A 306 -12.67 18.89 -1.19
CA CYS A 306 -12.21 18.29 -2.43
C CYS A 306 -13.38 17.67 -3.20
N LYS A 307 -14.42 18.45 -3.47
CA LYS A 307 -15.68 17.98 -4.10
C LYS A 307 -15.46 17.29 -5.44
N GLU A 308 -14.41 17.69 -6.18
CA GLU A 308 -14.05 17.07 -7.47
C GLU A 308 -13.65 15.60 -7.33
N ASP A 309 -13.26 15.16 -6.12
CA ASP A 309 -12.85 13.79 -5.85
C ASP A 309 -14.02 12.87 -5.49
N ILE A 310 -15.20 13.42 -5.13
CA ILE A 310 -16.33 12.64 -4.63
C ILE A 310 -16.82 11.64 -5.69
N MET A 311 -17.12 12.10 -6.89
CA MET A 311 -17.62 11.22 -7.95
C MET A 311 -16.59 10.20 -8.44
N PRO A 312 -15.30 10.55 -8.67
CA PRO A 312 -14.26 9.55 -8.92
C PRO A 312 -14.17 8.46 -7.85
N LEU A 313 -14.26 8.84 -6.56
CA LEU A 313 -14.26 7.90 -5.44
C LEU A 313 -15.53 7.02 -5.43
N ALA A 314 -16.72 7.61 -5.60
CA ALA A 314 -17.99 6.87 -5.65
C ALA A 314 -17.99 5.83 -6.78
N ASN A 315 -17.59 6.22 -7.98
CA ASN A 315 -17.50 5.31 -9.13
C ASN A 315 -16.45 4.20 -8.95
N PHE A 316 -15.38 4.50 -8.23
CA PHE A 316 -14.40 3.49 -7.89
C PHE A 316 -14.96 2.46 -6.91
N PHE A 317 -15.61 2.90 -5.83
CA PHE A 317 -16.23 1.98 -4.88
C PHE A 317 -17.31 1.13 -5.54
N LEU A 318 -18.10 1.71 -6.45
CA LEU A 318 -19.06 0.97 -7.23
C LEU A 318 -18.39 -0.17 -8.00
N LYS A 319 -17.33 0.10 -8.76
CA LYS A 319 -16.58 -0.92 -9.48
C LYS A 319 -15.88 -1.94 -8.58
N LEU A 320 -15.39 -1.49 -7.41
CA LEU A 320 -14.72 -2.37 -6.45
C LEU A 320 -15.68 -3.42 -5.88
N TYR A 321 -16.94 -3.03 -5.63
CA TYR A 321 -17.95 -3.90 -5.04
C TYR A 321 -18.82 -4.64 -6.05
N ASP A 322 -18.81 -4.25 -7.32
CA ASP A 322 -19.56 -4.92 -8.41
C ASP A 322 -19.28 -6.43 -8.47
N ARG A 323 -18.05 -6.83 -8.20
CA ARG A 323 -17.64 -8.26 -8.16
C ARG A 323 -18.17 -9.03 -6.94
N HIS A 324 -18.78 -8.36 -5.98
CA HIS A 324 -19.24 -8.95 -4.72
C HIS A 324 -20.76 -8.97 -4.59
N THR A 325 -21.47 -8.47 -5.59
CA THR A 325 -22.94 -8.48 -5.65
C THR A 325 -23.38 -9.23 -6.89
N ASP A 326 -24.41 -10.07 -6.75
CA ASP A 326 -25.04 -10.76 -7.88
C ASP A 326 -25.89 -9.81 -8.75
N LYS A 327 -25.81 -8.50 -8.50
CA LYS A 327 -26.57 -7.45 -9.17
C LYS A 327 -25.63 -6.63 -10.06
N GLU A 328 -25.96 -6.49 -11.33
CA GLU A 328 -25.26 -5.59 -12.26
C GLU A 328 -25.73 -4.14 -12.07
N ILE A 329 -25.03 -3.35 -11.24
CA ILE A 329 -25.33 -1.93 -11.09
C ILE A 329 -24.54 -1.13 -12.12
N LYS A 330 -25.23 -0.50 -13.06
CA LYS A 330 -24.63 0.18 -14.21
C LYS A 330 -24.12 1.60 -13.88
N CYS A 331 -24.87 2.36 -13.07
CA CYS A 331 -24.53 3.75 -12.78
C CYS A 331 -25.27 4.32 -11.57
N ILE A 332 -24.88 5.55 -11.23
CA ILE A 332 -25.53 6.40 -10.21
C ILE A 332 -26.35 7.45 -10.97
N SER A 333 -27.62 7.66 -10.62
CA SER A 333 -28.48 8.65 -11.24
C SER A 333 -27.94 10.07 -11.11
N LYS A 334 -28.35 11.00 -11.98
CA LYS A 334 -27.90 12.39 -11.91
C LYS A 334 -28.30 13.08 -10.60
N GLU A 335 -29.46 12.75 -10.10
CA GLU A 335 -30.01 13.24 -8.84
C GLU A 335 -29.17 12.74 -7.66
N ALA A 336 -28.85 11.46 -7.63
CA ALA A 336 -27.98 10.84 -6.63
C ALA A 336 -26.54 11.40 -6.69
N GLN A 337 -26.00 11.67 -7.91
CA GLN A 337 -24.71 12.30 -8.05
C GLN A 337 -24.68 13.72 -7.43
N ARG A 338 -25.75 14.52 -7.63
CA ARG A 338 -25.88 15.86 -7.01
C ARG A 338 -25.96 15.74 -5.49
N ALA A 339 -26.71 14.80 -4.97
CA ALA A 339 -26.82 14.54 -3.54
C ALA A 339 -25.46 14.17 -2.93
N LEU A 340 -24.70 13.27 -3.56
CA LEU A 340 -23.34 12.90 -3.13
C LEU A 340 -22.40 14.10 -3.08
N VAL A 341 -22.41 14.98 -4.12
CA VAL A 341 -21.51 16.15 -4.19
C VAL A 341 -21.92 17.24 -3.20
N SER A 342 -23.19 17.35 -2.84
CA SER A 342 -23.70 18.35 -1.88
C SER A 342 -23.54 17.94 -0.43
N HIS A 343 -23.39 16.64 -0.13
CA HIS A 343 -23.26 16.13 1.23
C HIS A 343 -21.92 16.54 1.88
N THR A 344 -21.91 16.73 3.18
CA THR A 344 -20.76 17.25 3.96
C THR A 344 -19.70 16.22 4.30
N TRP A 345 -20.03 14.93 4.26
CA TRP A 345 -19.16 13.79 4.51
C TRP A 345 -18.34 13.92 5.81
N PRO A 346 -18.97 13.98 6.99
CA PRO A 346 -18.26 14.05 8.28
C PRO A 346 -17.29 12.85 8.47
N GLY A 347 -17.66 11.65 8.05
CA GLY A 347 -16.79 10.46 8.04
C GLY A 347 -15.89 10.34 6.81
N ASN A 348 -15.79 11.41 5.99
CA ASN A 348 -14.91 11.50 4.83
C ASN A 348 -15.06 10.33 3.83
N VAL A 349 -13.94 9.77 3.36
CA VAL A 349 -13.90 8.68 2.36
C VAL A 349 -14.46 7.37 2.94
N ARG A 350 -14.30 7.15 4.25
CA ARG A 350 -14.84 5.96 4.94
C ARG A 350 -16.37 5.97 4.87
N GLU A 351 -16.99 7.10 5.14
CA GLU A 351 -18.45 7.27 5.05
C GLU A 351 -18.94 7.13 3.60
N LEU A 352 -18.30 7.79 2.64
CA LEU A 352 -18.65 7.67 1.23
C LEU A 352 -18.58 6.20 0.77
N LYS A 353 -17.52 5.49 1.14
CA LYS A 353 -17.34 4.06 0.85
C LYS A 353 -18.51 3.23 1.40
N SER A 354 -18.87 3.42 2.67
CA SER A 354 -19.96 2.70 3.32
C SER A 354 -21.32 3.06 2.72
N CYS A 355 -21.53 4.32 2.35
CA CYS A 355 -22.73 4.79 1.67
C CYS A 355 -22.93 4.09 0.31
N ILE A 356 -21.91 4.09 -0.54
CA ILE A 356 -22.00 3.42 -1.85
C ILE A 356 -22.21 1.92 -1.70
N MET A 357 -21.50 1.25 -0.79
CA MET A 357 -21.67 -0.18 -0.54
C MET A 357 -23.10 -0.50 -0.09
N ARG A 358 -23.67 0.29 0.81
CA ARG A 358 -25.04 0.13 1.28
C ARG A 358 -26.06 0.38 0.15
N ALA A 359 -25.87 1.44 -0.64
CA ALA A 359 -26.71 1.75 -1.77
C ALA A 359 -26.74 0.60 -2.79
N MET A 360 -25.60 -0.02 -3.08
CA MET A 360 -25.55 -1.21 -3.96
C MET A 360 -26.32 -2.41 -3.42
N LEU A 361 -26.37 -2.60 -2.10
CA LEU A 361 -27.13 -3.70 -1.49
C LEU A 361 -28.64 -3.43 -1.52
N LEU A 362 -29.04 -2.19 -1.29
CA LEU A 362 -30.45 -1.78 -1.22
C LEU A 362 -31.08 -1.56 -2.59
N CYS A 363 -30.32 -1.10 -3.57
CA CYS A 363 -30.80 -0.84 -4.91
C CYS A 363 -31.47 -2.09 -5.51
N GLU A 364 -32.75 -1.97 -5.88
CA GLU A 364 -33.51 -3.04 -6.55
C GLU A 364 -33.33 -3.01 -8.07
N ASN A 365 -32.89 -1.89 -8.60
CA ASN A 365 -32.69 -1.63 -10.02
C ASN A 365 -31.20 -1.65 -10.41
N GLU A 366 -30.91 -1.44 -11.70
CA GLU A 366 -29.54 -1.32 -12.22
C GLU A 366 -28.90 0.07 -11.98
N ILE A 367 -29.67 1.03 -11.42
CA ILE A 367 -29.27 2.44 -11.24
C ILE A 367 -29.50 2.83 -9.79
N ILE A 368 -28.44 3.27 -9.12
CA ILE A 368 -28.54 3.80 -7.75
C ILE A 368 -29.19 5.18 -7.79
N ASP A 369 -30.31 5.33 -7.08
CA ASP A 369 -31.02 6.59 -6.93
C ASP A 369 -30.81 7.23 -5.55
N VAL A 370 -31.37 8.44 -5.33
CA VAL A 370 -31.20 9.21 -4.09
C VAL A 370 -31.69 8.43 -2.87
N GLU A 371 -32.80 7.69 -3.03
CA GLU A 371 -33.39 6.90 -1.95
C GLU A 371 -32.47 5.77 -1.48
N ASP A 372 -31.72 5.15 -2.39
CA ASP A 372 -30.77 4.08 -2.10
C ASP A 372 -29.59 4.57 -1.26
N LEU A 373 -29.19 5.84 -1.44
CA LEU A 373 -28.05 6.42 -0.73
C LEU A 373 -28.29 6.57 0.76
N GLN A 374 -29.55 6.72 1.19
CA GLN A 374 -29.94 6.93 2.59
C GLN A 374 -29.08 7.99 3.29
N LEU A 375 -28.82 9.12 2.60
CA LEU A 375 -28.07 10.23 3.17
C LEU A 375 -28.90 10.89 4.28
N SER A 376 -28.36 10.96 5.50
CA SER A 376 -29.04 11.64 6.60
C SER A 376 -29.09 13.15 6.36
N GLN A 377 -30.29 13.74 6.51
CA GLN A 377 -30.48 15.20 6.39
C GLN A 377 -29.89 16.01 7.56
N SER A 378 -29.39 15.37 8.63
CA SER A 378 -28.89 15.98 9.84
C SER A 378 -27.40 15.73 10.07
N ALA A 379 -26.53 16.32 9.24
CA ALA A 379 -25.07 16.23 9.44
C ALA A 379 -24.53 17.31 10.38
N LEU A 380 -25.20 17.63 11.48
CA LEU A 380 -24.76 18.72 12.38
C LEU A 380 -24.69 18.39 13.87
N THR A 381 -24.83 17.16 14.33
CA THR A 381 -24.63 16.87 15.77
C THR A 381 -24.18 15.43 16.00
N GLU A 382 -23.10 15.25 16.74
CA GLU A 382 -22.65 14.11 17.56
C GLU A 382 -22.54 12.70 16.95
N GLU A 383 -22.86 12.45 15.69
CA GLU A 383 -22.98 11.09 15.09
C GLU A 383 -21.68 10.47 14.53
N ALA A 384 -20.52 11.10 14.70
CA ALA A 384 -19.26 10.45 14.30
C ALA A 384 -18.97 9.16 15.11
N LEU A 385 -19.55 9.04 16.31
CA LEU A 385 -19.42 7.85 17.15
C LEU A 385 -20.30 6.68 16.67
N ASP A 386 -21.41 6.94 15.99
CA ASP A 386 -22.35 5.93 15.50
C ASP A 386 -21.85 5.25 14.20
N PHE A 387 -20.96 5.92 13.45
CA PHE A 387 -20.41 5.39 12.19
C PHE A 387 -19.46 4.22 12.39
N ASP A 388 -18.60 4.29 13.40
CA ASP A 388 -17.69 3.20 13.75
C ASP A 388 -18.49 1.97 14.25
N GLU A 389 -19.63 2.21 14.90
CA GLU A 389 -20.52 1.16 15.38
C GLU A 389 -21.32 0.51 14.24
N GLN A 390 -21.76 1.30 13.25
CA GLN A 390 -22.41 0.79 12.04
C GLN A 390 -21.42 0.03 11.15
N GLU A 391 -20.22 0.53 10.96
CA GLU A 391 -19.16 -0.18 10.22
C GLU A 391 -18.80 -1.51 10.91
N ARG A 392 -18.73 -1.53 12.25
CA ARG A 392 -18.55 -2.76 13.02
C ARG A 392 -19.71 -3.75 12.81
N LYS A 393 -20.97 -3.29 12.76
CA LYS A 393 -22.13 -4.16 12.47
C LYS A 393 -22.04 -4.77 11.08
N ILE A 394 -21.77 -3.96 10.05
CA ILE A 394 -21.67 -4.43 8.66
C ILE A 394 -20.50 -5.42 8.50
N ASN A 395 -19.35 -5.13 9.06
CA ASN A 395 -18.19 -6.02 8.99
C ASN A 395 -18.42 -7.32 9.78
N ARG A 396 -19.13 -7.25 10.91
CA ARG A 396 -19.55 -8.43 11.67
C ARG A 396 -20.50 -9.32 10.86
N GLU A 397 -21.52 -8.73 10.22
CA GLU A 397 -22.46 -9.46 9.36
C GLU A 397 -21.76 -10.11 8.17
N ARG A 398 -20.81 -9.42 7.56
CA ARG A 398 -20.00 -9.95 6.45
C ARG A 398 -19.16 -11.17 6.86
N ILE A 399 -18.56 -11.14 8.04
CA ILE A 399 -17.81 -12.29 8.58
C ILE A 399 -18.76 -13.45 8.90
N LEU A 400 -19.92 -13.17 9.51
CA LEU A 400 -20.94 -14.18 9.82
C LEU A 400 -21.50 -14.82 8.55
N TRP A 401 -21.76 -14.01 7.52
CA TRP A 401 -22.19 -14.49 6.21
C TRP A 401 -21.16 -15.43 5.57
N ALA A 402 -19.88 -15.01 5.52
CA ALA A 402 -18.81 -15.86 4.98
C ALA A 402 -18.64 -17.17 5.76
N LEU A 403 -18.74 -17.13 7.09
CA LEU A 403 -18.74 -18.34 7.93
C LEU A 403 -19.91 -19.26 7.61
N LYS A 404 -21.11 -18.71 7.39
CA LYS A 404 -22.31 -19.47 7.02
C LYS A 404 -22.15 -20.14 5.65
N GLN A 405 -21.63 -19.42 4.65
CA GLN A 405 -21.36 -19.97 3.31
C GLN A 405 -20.29 -21.09 3.33
N CYS A 406 -19.33 -20.99 4.23
CA CYS A 406 -18.26 -21.96 4.38
C CYS A 406 -18.53 -23.02 5.48
N ASN A 407 -19.79 -23.22 5.89
CA ASN A 407 -20.19 -24.19 6.92
C ASN A 407 -19.36 -24.09 8.22
N GLY A 408 -19.02 -22.88 8.63
CA GLY A 408 -18.21 -22.61 9.82
C GLY A 408 -16.70 -22.81 9.65
N ILE A 409 -16.21 -23.18 8.45
CA ILE A 409 -14.78 -23.37 8.20
C ILE A 409 -14.10 -22.02 8.06
N LYS A 410 -13.44 -21.57 9.12
CA LYS A 410 -12.82 -20.25 9.23
C LYS A 410 -11.74 -19.97 8.21
N ARG A 411 -10.98 -21.01 7.84
CA ARG A 411 -9.93 -20.92 6.82
C ARG A 411 -10.51 -20.56 5.45
N ASP A 412 -11.62 -21.16 5.09
CA ASP A 412 -12.27 -20.94 3.80
C ASP A 412 -13.03 -19.59 3.80
N ALA A 413 -13.65 -19.23 4.93
CA ALA A 413 -14.26 -17.92 5.12
C ALA A 413 -13.24 -16.78 5.05
N ALA A 414 -12.04 -16.94 5.64
CA ALA A 414 -10.96 -15.98 5.52
C ALA A 414 -10.51 -15.82 4.06
N LYS A 415 -10.36 -16.94 3.34
CA LYS A 415 -10.01 -16.96 1.93
C LYS A 415 -11.08 -16.30 1.05
N MET A 416 -12.34 -16.57 1.33
CA MET A 416 -13.49 -15.96 0.63
C MET A 416 -13.52 -14.43 0.80
N LEU A 417 -13.11 -13.92 1.96
CA LEU A 417 -13.01 -12.48 2.25
C LEU A 417 -11.65 -11.87 1.90
N GLU A 418 -10.76 -12.64 1.24
CA GLU A 418 -9.39 -12.23 0.87
C GLU A 418 -8.57 -11.71 2.07
N MET A 419 -8.81 -12.26 3.25
CA MET A 419 -8.13 -11.89 4.49
C MET A 419 -7.07 -12.93 4.87
N SER A 420 -5.97 -12.48 5.47
CA SER A 420 -5.05 -13.40 6.12
C SER A 420 -5.76 -14.08 7.30
N HIS A 421 -5.36 -15.31 7.58
CA HIS A 421 -5.95 -16.09 8.69
C HIS A 421 -5.82 -15.34 10.04
N THR A 422 -4.70 -14.68 10.25
CA THR A 422 -4.42 -13.88 11.45
C THR A 422 -5.35 -12.67 11.55
N THR A 423 -5.52 -11.93 10.44
CA THR A 423 -6.42 -10.77 10.36
C THR A 423 -7.89 -11.17 10.56
N PHE A 424 -8.30 -12.30 9.97
CA PHE A 424 -9.66 -12.81 10.12
C PHE A 424 -9.99 -13.15 11.58
N TYR A 425 -9.07 -13.84 12.28
CA TYR A 425 -9.26 -14.17 13.70
C TYR A 425 -9.24 -12.93 14.61
N ALA A 426 -8.35 -11.96 14.33
CA ALA A 426 -8.31 -10.70 15.05
C ALA A 426 -9.66 -9.96 14.94
N ARG A 427 -10.21 -9.86 13.73
CA ARG A 427 -11.52 -9.23 13.49
C ARG A 427 -12.69 -10.01 14.10
N MET A 428 -12.67 -11.35 14.06
CA MET A 428 -13.69 -12.14 14.77
C MET A 428 -13.71 -11.80 16.27
N LYS A 429 -12.54 -11.68 16.89
CA LYS A 429 -12.41 -11.34 18.31
C LYS A 429 -12.87 -9.90 18.57
N GLU A 430 -12.47 -8.96 17.73
CA GLU A 430 -12.86 -7.55 17.78
C GLU A 430 -14.38 -7.36 17.71
N TYR A 431 -15.06 -8.12 16.83
CA TYR A 431 -16.50 -8.02 16.63
C TYR A 431 -17.31 -8.98 17.52
N GLY A 432 -16.69 -9.61 18.51
CA GLY A 432 -17.34 -10.49 19.46
C GLY A 432 -17.96 -11.75 18.83
N ILE A 433 -17.37 -12.25 17.73
CA ILE A 433 -17.81 -13.48 17.08
C ILE A 433 -17.09 -14.68 17.75
N PRO A 434 -17.86 -15.68 18.27
CA PRO A 434 -17.27 -16.81 18.96
C PRO A 434 -16.21 -17.54 18.11
N THR A 435 -15.05 -17.77 18.70
CA THR A 435 -13.95 -18.50 18.03
C THR A 435 -14.02 -20.02 18.29
N ASN A 436 -14.91 -20.50 19.16
CA ASN A 436 -15.19 -21.91 19.35
C ASN A 436 -16.34 -22.35 18.44
N LYS A 437 -16.31 -23.61 17.98
CA LYS A 437 -17.23 -24.20 16.97
C LYS A 437 -18.63 -23.58 16.98
N LEU A 438 -18.99 -22.94 15.86
CA LEU A 438 -20.38 -22.79 15.43
C LEU A 438 -20.88 -24.11 14.84
#